data_f463b42ec3d1126a2e820edad8afebe5
#
_entry.id   f463b42ec3d1126a2e820edad8afebe5
#
_cell.length_a   1.000
_cell.length_b   1.000
_cell.length_c   1.000
_cell.angle_alpha   90.00
_cell.angle_beta   90.00
_cell.angle_gamma   90.00
#
_symmetry.space_group_name_H-M   'P 1'
#
loop_
_entity.id
_entity.type
_entity.pdbx_description
1 polymer ?
#
loop_
_entity_poly.entity_id
_entity_poly.type
_entity_poly.pdbx_seq_one_letter_code
_entity_poly.pdbx_strand_id
1 'polypeptide(L)'
;MTLKTESQRHILINCKVLSDKIADAFSEDEELLKFCKFLLNRCFLVAVSTSNQESAFRVFSVMNSRGLDLLPTDIIKSKTIGRLPIDKQEAYTDKWEKMENSIGRDGFNEVFTHTRTIFSKERPRTNLLKEFEEYVMSTTEPRVLIDSYLIPYTTAYEQLKNCTFSSTKNADEINDLLYWLNKTNNYDWMPPAIKFLADHIDDSDYILWFIRKLERLASYLLVTSQDVNHRMDRYKWILVEMDSNPHSSLANPLKSIELTKWEKQKFADALAGEIYPMTAQRRNYIIQRLDSFVSDGAASYNSKVFTIEHVLPQHPAKDSEWMKLWPDEQEQKYWLNRIANLVPLTRRHNSEAQNFDFPTKKIKYFKSKSGTSSYTLTTQVIGIDSWTPEIVKERQKNIEKVFADKWELHLDDYSAAENDTYELAGRGASATGYFSESDAFIVLKGSKISQNETEGIPLNISEKRKELITSGVISDFCFVKDYEFTSVSTAAAVILGRSSNGRKEWTKIDGRTVAQTGH
;
A
#
# COMPACT_ATOMS: atom_id res chain seq x y z
N MET A 1 -23.81 -29.99 -22.28
CA MET A 1 -22.80 -30.33 -21.24
C MET A 1 -22.31 -29.01 -20.64
N THR A 2 -22.59 -28.74 -19.37
CA THR A 2 -22.18 -27.50 -18.73
C THR A 2 -20.72 -27.68 -18.25
N LEU A 3 -19.79 -26.95 -18.84
CA LEU A 3 -18.38 -27.01 -18.45
C LEU A 3 -18.21 -26.32 -17.09
N LYS A 4 -17.65 -27.03 -16.12
CA LYS A 4 -17.56 -26.58 -14.72
C LYS A 4 -16.23 -25.88 -14.40
N THR A 5 -15.16 -26.22 -15.11
CA THR A 5 -13.81 -25.70 -14.82
C THR A 5 -13.18 -24.98 -16.02
N GLU A 6 -12.22 -24.10 -15.77
CA GLU A 6 -11.45 -23.41 -16.80
C GLU A 6 -10.67 -24.41 -17.66
N SER A 7 -10.10 -25.42 -17.02
CA SER A 7 -9.40 -26.52 -17.71
C SER A 7 -10.31 -27.24 -18.71
N GLN A 8 -11.56 -27.53 -18.34
CA GLN A 8 -12.53 -28.15 -19.24
C GLN A 8 -12.87 -27.24 -20.44
N ARG A 9 -12.98 -25.93 -20.22
CA ARG A 9 -13.19 -24.94 -21.29
C ARG A 9 -11.99 -24.90 -22.25
N HIS A 10 -10.77 -24.85 -21.72
CA HIS A 10 -9.54 -24.86 -22.52
C HIS A 10 -9.41 -26.16 -23.34
N ILE A 11 -9.70 -27.32 -22.74
CA ILE A 11 -9.72 -28.59 -23.45
C ILE A 11 -10.72 -28.52 -24.63
N LEU A 12 -11.94 -28.05 -24.40
CA LEU A 12 -12.94 -27.92 -25.46
C LEU A 12 -12.49 -26.97 -26.58
N ILE A 13 -11.98 -25.79 -26.21
CA ILE A 13 -11.45 -24.79 -27.17
C ILE A 13 -10.33 -25.41 -28.00
N ASN A 14 -9.36 -26.05 -27.33
CA ASN A 14 -8.21 -26.66 -28.00
C ASN A 14 -8.64 -27.83 -28.90
N CYS A 15 -9.59 -28.67 -28.45
CA CYS A 15 -10.17 -29.71 -29.30
C CYS A 15 -10.81 -29.13 -30.56
N LYS A 16 -11.58 -28.04 -30.42
CA LYS A 16 -12.21 -27.38 -31.56
C LYS A 16 -11.15 -26.80 -32.52
N VAL A 17 -10.16 -26.04 -32.00
CA VAL A 17 -9.07 -25.48 -32.81
C VAL A 17 -8.30 -26.58 -33.54
N LEU A 18 -8.01 -27.71 -32.87
CA LEU A 18 -7.34 -28.83 -33.49
C LEU A 18 -8.20 -29.50 -34.57
N SER A 19 -9.49 -29.70 -34.30
CA SER A 19 -10.42 -30.26 -35.28
C SER A 19 -10.55 -29.38 -36.52
N ASP A 20 -10.71 -28.08 -36.33
CA ASP A 20 -10.80 -27.11 -37.43
C ASP A 20 -9.51 -27.11 -38.25
N LYS A 21 -8.33 -27.07 -37.61
CA LYS A 21 -7.02 -27.13 -38.30
C LYS A 21 -6.78 -28.45 -39.05
N ILE A 22 -7.24 -29.57 -38.51
CA ILE A 22 -7.13 -30.87 -39.19
C ILE A 22 -8.05 -30.88 -40.41
N ALA A 23 -9.30 -30.39 -40.28
CA ALA A 23 -10.23 -30.30 -41.40
C ALA A 23 -9.72 -29.36 -42.51
N ASP A 24 -9.11 -28.21 -42.13
CA ASP A 24 -8.49 -27.28 -43.09
C ASP A 24 -7.25 -27.84 -43.79
N ALA A 25 -6.46 -28.66 -43.07
CA ALA A 25 -5.19 -29.19 -43.58
C ALA A 25 -5.36 -30.44 -44.46
N PHE A 26 -6.43 -31.22 -44.27
CA PHE A 26 -6.68 -32.48 -44.93
C PHE A 26 -8.07 -32.51 -45.56
N SER A 27 -8.17 -32.15 -46.82
CA SER A 27 -9.44 -32.21 -47.60
C SER A 27 -9.82 -33.60 -48.12
N GLU A 28 -8.84 -34.51 -48.17
CA GLU A 28 -9.01 -35.89 -48.68
C GLU A 28 -8.79 -36.91 -47.57
N ASP A 29 -9.69 -37.91 -47.47
CA ASP A 29 -9.58 -38.98 -46.46
C ASP A 29 -8.29 -39.78 -46.53
N GLU A 30 -7.70 -39.91 -47.72
CA GLU A 30 -6.46 -40.62 -47.90
C GLU A 30 -5.25 -39.87 -47.26
N GLU A 31 -5.23 -38.54 -47.33
CA GLU A 31 -4.20 -37.71 -46.69
C GLU A 31 -4.33 -37.72 -45.19
N LEU A 32 -5.56 -37.63 -44.68
CA LEU A 32 -5.85 -37.75 -43.26
C LEU A 32 -5.41 -39.12 -42.73
N LEU A 33 -5.68 -40.21 -43.49
CA LEU A 33 -5.23 -41.53 -43.10
C LEU A 33 -3.71 -41.67 -43.07
N LYS A 34 -2.98 -41.05 -44.01
CA LYS A 34 -1.50 -40.99 -44.01
C LYS A 34 -0.98 -40.25 -42.77
N PHE A 35 -1.63 -39.12 -42.39
CA PHE A 35 -1.30 -38.39 -41.20
C PHE A 35 -1.54 -39.21 -39.92
N CYS A 36 -2.68 -39.88 -39.80
CA CYS A 36 -2.96 -40.78 -38.68
C CYS A 36 -1.92 -41.92 -38.58
N LYS A 37 -1.54 -42.53 -39.71
CA LYS A 37 -0.47 -43.54 -39.73
C LYS A 37 0.88 -42.98 -39.31
N PHE A 38 1.20 -41.73 -39.68
CA PHE A 38 2.41 -41.06 -39.24
C PHE A 38 2.42 -40.87 -37.72
N LEU A 39 1.32 -40.36 -37.14
CA LEU A 39 1.20 -40.17 -35.69
C LEU A 39 1.38 -41.50 -34.94
N LEU A 40 0.72 -42.57 -35.38
CA LEU A 40 0.76 -43.86 -34.69
C LEU A 40 2.11 -44.57 -34.80
N ASN A 41 2.83 -44.38 -35.92
CA ASN A 41 4.06 -45.14 -36.19
C ASN A 41 5.34 -44.33 -36.01
N ARG A 42 5.30 -42.99 -35.95
CA ARG A 42 6.46 -42.12 -35.93
C ARG A 42 6.53 -41.18 -34.73
N CYS A 43 5.43 -41.05 -34.00
CA CYS A 43 5.42 -40.26 -32.76
C CYS A 43 5.56 -41.18 -31.56
N PHE A 44 6.47 -40.81 -30.66
CA PHE A 44 6.72 -41.57 -29.43
C PHE A 44 6.28 -40.80 -28.24
N LEU A 45 5.62 -41.46 -27.28
CA LEU A 45 5.27 -40.94 -25.98
C LEU A 45 6.30 -41.45 -24.95
N VAL A 46 6.79 -40.57 -24.14
CA VAL A 46 7.67 -40.89 -23.01
C VAL A 46 6.88 -40.81 -21.72
N ALA A 47 6.71 -41.92 -21.02
CA ALA A 47 6.16 -41.97 -19.70
C ALA A 47 7.28 -41.88 -18.67
N VAL A 48 7.25 -40.83 -17.84
CA VAL A 48 8.20 -40.64 -16.75
C VAL A 48 7.51 -40.99 -15.44
N SER A 49 8.03 -41.98 -14.71
CA SER A 49 7.56 -42.37 -13.40
C SER A 49 8.56 -41.94 -12.33
N THR A 50 8.09 -41.38 -11.24
CA THR A 50 8.93 -40.96 -10.11
C THR A 50 8.43 -41.60 -8.82
N SER A 51 9.35 -41.80 -7.87
CA SER A 51 9.06 -42.46 -6.59
C SER A 51 8.39 -41.58 -5.56
N ASN A 52 8.42 -40.26 -5.77
CA ASN A 52 7.78 -39.27 -4.87
C ASN A 52 7.23 -38.08 -5.64
N GLN A 53 6.27 -37.41 -5.02
CA GLN A 53 5.52 -36.31 -5.60
C GLN A 53 6.40 -35.07 -5.89
N GLU A 54 7.38 -34.78 -5.04
CA GLU A 54 8.30 -33.65 -5.23
C GLU A 54 9.15 -33.81 -6.48
N SER A 55 9.69 -35.02 -6.70
CA SER A 55 10.43 -35.36 -7.91
C SER A 55 9.54 -35.32 -9.16
N ALA A 56 8.27 -35.77 -9.04
CA ALA A 56 7.31 -35.67 -10.14
C ALA A 56 7.05 -34.19 -10.52
N PHE A 57 6.86 -33.32 -9.57
CA PHE A 57 6.69 -31.89 -9.81
C PHE A 57 7.93 -31.22 -10.42
N ARG A 58 9.13 -31.58 -9.96
CA ARG A 58 10.38 -31.07 -10.53
C ARG A 58 10.56 -31.46 -11.98
N VAL A 59 10.32 -32.76 -12.29
CA VAL A 59 10.38 -33.26 -13.68
C VAL A 59 9.33 -32.57 -14.54
N PHE A 60 8.09 -32.45 -14.04
CA PHE A 60 6.99 -31.79 -14.73
C PHE A 60 7.30 -30.31 -15.05
N SER A 61 7.84 -29.56 -14.09
CA SER A 61 8.23 -28.15 -14.27
C SER A 61 9.33 -27.99 -15.33
N VAL A 62 10.33 -28.87 -15.34
CA VAL A 62 11.41 -28.83 -16.33
C VAL A 62 10.92 -29.22 -17.74
N MET A 63 10.02 -30.18 -17.83
CA MET A 63 9.48 -30.65 -19.12
C MET A 63 8.44 -29.71 -19.71
N ASN A 64 7.71 -28.98 -18.89
CA ASN A 64 6.65 -28.05 -19.31
C ASN A 64 7.14 -26.62 -19.67
N SER A 65 8.42 -26.44 -19.95
CA SER A 65 8.97 -25.14 -20.38
C SER A 65 8.31 -24.53 -21.64
N ARG A 66 7.29 -25.19 -22.20
CA ARG A 66 6.48 -24.74 -23.34
C ARG A 66 4.95 -24.78 -23.08
N GLY A 67 4.53 -25.05 -21.82
CA GLY A 67 3.12 -25.12 -21.41
C GLY A 67 2.79 -24.14 -20.28
N LEU A 68 1.65 -24.34 -19.63
CA LEU A 68 1.30 -23.63 -18.40
C LEU A 68 2.25 -24.09 -17.27
N ASP A 69 3.01 -23.16 -16.72
CA ASP A 69 3.88 -23.44 -15.59
C ASP A 69 3.07 -23.92 -14.38
N LEU A 70 3.62 -24.88 -13.65
CA LEU A 70 3.04 -25.34 -12.39
C LEU A 70 3.22 -24.26 -11.34
N LEU A 71 2.12 -23.68 -10.87
CA LEU A 71 2.15 -22.69 -9.81
C LEU A 71 2.29 -23.37 -8.42
N PRO A 72 2.86 -22.67 -7.43
CA PRO A 72 2.90 -23.14 -6.05
C PRO A 72 1.51 -23.57 -5.54
N THR A 73 0.44 -22.90 -5.96
CA THR A 73 -0.95 -23.21 -5.63
C THR A 73 -1.42 -24.58 -6.07
N ASP A 74 -0.91 -25.11 -7.20
CA ASP A 74 -1.24 -26.45 -7.67
C ASP A 74 -0.67 -27.53 -6.72
N ILE A 75 0.53 -27.29 -6.19
CA ILE A 75 1.20 -28.18 -5.24
C ILE A 75 0.50 -28.11 -3.88
N ILE A 76 0.17 -26.88 -3.42
CA ILE A 76 -0.57 -26.65 -2.19
C ILE A 76 -1.95 -27.33 -2.25
N LYS A 77 -2.66 -27.22 -3.41
CA LYS A 77 -3.92 -27.95 -3.66
C LYS A 77 -3.78 -29.44 -3.39
N SER A 78 -2.82 -30.07 -4.08
CA SER A 78 -2.59 -31.52 -3.95
C SER A 78 -2.28 -31.94 -2.51
N LYS A 79 -1.41 -31.20 -1.81
CA LYS A 79 -1.06 -31.48 -0.43
C LYS A 79 -2.21 -31.24 0.55
N THR A 80 -3.01 -30.19 0.34
CA THR A 80 -4.14 -29.85 1.21
C THR A 80 -5.30 -30.83 1.03
N ILE A 81 -5.70 -31.10 -0.22
CA ILE A 81 -6.79 -32.04 -0.53
C ILE A 81 -6.39 -33.47 -0.16
N GLY A 82 -5.13 -33.86 -0.41
CA GLY A 82 -4.64 -35.22 -0.08
C GLY A 82 -4.63 -35.53 1.42
N ARG A 83 -4.64 -34.53 2.30
CA ARG A 83 -4.76 -34.71 3.77
C ARG A 83 -6.21 -34.90 4.24
N LEU A 84 -7.19 -34.66 3.38
CA LEU A 84 -8.61 -34.85 3.70
C LEU A 84 -9.01 -36.33 3.58
N PRO A 85 -10.05 -36.76 4.33
CA PRO A 85 -10.66 -38.07 4.11
C PRO A 85 -11.13 -38.24 2.67
N ILE A 86 -10.99 -39.45 2.12
CA ILE A 86 -11.25 -39.76 0.70
C ILE A 86 -12.66 -39.35 0.29
N ASP A 87 -13.64 -39.58 1.15
CA ASP A 87 -15.06 -39.22 0.92
C ASP A 87 -15.33 -37.70 0.88
N LYS A 88 -14.37 -36.87 1.29
CA LYS A 88 -14.46 -35.40 1.26
C LYS A 88 -13.64 -34.75 0.16
N GLN A 89 -12.67 -35.44 -0.42
CA GLN A 89 -11.73 -34.86 -1.37
C GLN A 89 -12.40 -34.27 -2.61
N GLU A 90 -13.41 -34.94 -3.15
CA GLU A 90 -14.15 -34.44 -4.32
C GLU A 90 -14.87 -33.12 -4.02
N ALA A 91 -15.63 -33.06 -2.92
CA ALA A 91 -16.36 -31.85 -2.53
C ALA A 91 -15.43 -30.64 -2.26
N TYR A 92 -14.25 -30.88 -1.67
CA TYR A 92 -13.27 -29.83 -1.40
C TYR A 92 -12.47 -29.44 -2.66
N THR A 93 -12.30 -30.37 -3.61
CA THR A 93 -11.77 -30.06 -4.93
C THR A 93 -12.71 -29.12 -5.69
N ASP A 94 -14.01 -29.36 -5.65
CA ASP A 94 -15.01 -28.48 -6.24
C ASP A 94 -15.00 -27.08 -5.62
N LYS A 95 -14.87 -26.97 -4.29
CA LYS A 95 -14.72 -25.68 -3.59
C LYS A 95 -13.46 -24.93 -4.07
N TRP A 96 -12.33 -25.63 -4.14
CA TRP A 96 -11.07 -25.08 -4.62
C TRP A 96 -11.17 -24.55 -6.04
N GLU A 97 -11.72 -25.34 -6.96
CA GLU A 97 -11.88 -24.95 -8.35
C GLU A 97 -12.85 -23.79 -8.52
N LYS A 98 -13.88 -23.68 -7.68
CA LYS A 98 -14.77 -22.51 -7.67
C LYS A 98 -14.03 -21.22 -7.29
N MET A 99 -13.16 -21.26 -6.26
CA MET A 99 -12.35 -20.12 -5.88
C MET A 99 -11.39 -19.71 -7.00
N GLU A 100 -10.68 -20.68 -7.58
CA GLU A 100 -9.75 -20.41 -8.69
C GLU A 100 -10.46 -19.84 -9.92
N ASN A 101 -11.65 -20.36 -10.26
CA ASN A 101 -12.44 -19.88 -11.39
C ASN A 101 -13.02 -18.48 -11.19
N SER A 102 -13.29 -18.05 -9.94
CA SER A 102 -13.87 -16.71 -9.68
C SER A 102 -12.87 -15.58 -9.95
N ILE A 103 -11.60 -15.78 -9.66
CA ILE A 103 -10.56 -14.74 -9.74
C ILE A 103 -9.45 -15.05 -10.73
N GLY A 104 -9.52 -16.22 -11.39
CA GLY A 104 -8.49 -16.71 -12.30
C GLY A 104 -7.23 -17.20 -11.56
N ARG A 105 -6.36 -17.85 -12.31
CA ARG A 105 -5.17 -18.53 -11.78
C ARG A 105 -4.17 -17.59 -11.13
N ASP A 106 -3.92 -16.44 -11.75
CA ASP A 106 -2.98 -15.44 -11.25
C ASP A 106 -3.51 -14.77 -9.96
N GLY A 107 -4.79 -14.35 -9.96
CA GLY A 107 -5.45 -13.80 -8.79
C GLY A 107 -5.48 -14.80 -7.63
N PHE A 108 -5.68 -16.07 -7.93
CA PHE A 108 -5.66 -17.13 -6.92
C PHE A 108 -4.26 -17.30 -6.30
N ASN A 109 -3.20 -17.22 -7.10
CA ASN A 109 -1.83 -17.23 -6.57
C ASN A 109 -1.52 -15.98 -5.70
N GLU A 110 -2.09 -14.80 -6.05
CA GLU A 110 -2.00 -13.60 -5.20
C GLU A 110 -2.69 -13.81 -3.84
N VAL A 111 -3.88 -14.46 -3.81
CA VAL A 111 -4.58 -14.79 -2.55
C VAL A 111 -3.70 -15.64 -1.64
N PHE A 112 -2.99 -16.64 -2.17
CA PHE A 112 -2.07 -17.45 -1.36
C PHE A 112 -0.89 -16.65 -0.83
N THR A 113 -0.36 -15.75 -1.62
CA THR A 113 0.70 -14.84 -1.20
C THR A 113 0.23 -13.93 -0.06
N HIS A 114 -0.98 -13.39 -0.15
CA HIS A 114 -1.58 -12.57 0.91
C HIS A 114 -1.92 -13.38 2.15
N THR A 115 -2.51 -14.58 1.98
CA THR A 115 -2.79 -15.51 3.09
C THR A 115 -1.52 -15.85 3.85
N ARG A 116 -0.44 -16.19 3.14
CA ARG A 116 0.87 -16.43 3.75
C ARG A 116 1.31 -15.22 4.58
N THR A 117 1.15 -13.99 4.07
CA THR A 117 1.53 -12.77 4.78
C THR A 117 0.65 -12.53 6.01
N ILE A 118 -0.66 -12.81 5.94
CA ILE A 118 -1.59 -12.71 7.08
C ILE A 118 -1.15 -13.64 8.21
N PHE A 119 -0.75 -14.87 7.90
CA PHE A 119 -0.34 -15.84 8.90
C PHE A 119 1.05 -15.55 9.47
N SER A 120 2.05 -15.32 8.62
CA SER A 120 3.43 -15.11 9.05
C SER A 120 3.71 -13.74 9.64
N LYS A 121 3.01 -12.70 9.16
CA LYS A 121 3.29 -11.28 9.47
C LYS A 121 4.74 -10.88 9.22
N GLU A 122 5.39 -11.62 8.32
CA GLU A 122 6.81 -11.42 7.97
C GLU A 122 6.99 -11.25 6.47
N ARG A 123 8.14 -10.70 6.11
CA ARG A 123 8.54 -10.58 4.70
C ARG A 123 8.84 -11.96 4.11
N PRO A 124 8.56 -12.16 2.81
CA PRO A 124 8.99 -13.37 2.12
C PRO A 124 10.52 -13.54 2.22
N ARG A 125 10.96 -14.71 2.64
CA ARG A 125 12.39 -15.08 2.74
C ARG A 125 12.76 -16.18 1.74
N THR A 126 11.74 -16.99 1.38
CA THR A 126 11.90 -18.12 0.46
C THR A 126 10.75 -18.14 -0.56
N ASN A 127 10.56 -19.25 -1.27
CA ASN A 127 9.44 -19.38 -2.19
C ASN A 127 8.10 -19.58 -1.45
N LEU A 128 7.01 -19.21 -2.11
CA LEU A 128 5.66 -19.25 -1.57
C LEU A 128 5.28 -20.63 -1.02
N LEU A 129 5.59 -21.71 -1.74
CA LEU A 129 5.24 -23.07 -1.32
C LEU A 129 5.82 -23.42 0.05
N LYS A 130 7.14 -23.21 0.23
CA LYS A 130 7.83 -23.53 1.48
C LYS A 130 7.28 -22.71 2.65
N GLU A 131 7.07 -21.41 2.46
CA GLU A 131 6.55 -20.54 3.52
C GLU A 131 5.08 -20.79 3.82
N PHE A 132 4.28 -21.14 2.81
CA PHE A 132 2.89 -21.51 3.02
C PHE A 132 2.77 -22.83 3.81
N GLU A 133 3.64 -23.80 3.54
CA GLU A 133 3.74 -25.02 4.34
C GLU A 133 4.14 -24.73 5.78
N GLU A 134 5.16 -23.87 5.98
CA GLU A 134 5.71 -23.55 7.30
C GLU A 134 4.71 -22.75 8.16
N TYR A 135 4.10 -21.70 7.61
CA TYR A 135 3.29 -20.76 8.41
C TYR A 135 1.80 -21.06 8.41
N VAL A 136 1.28 -21.70 7.34
CA VAL A 136 -0.16 -21.91 7.17
C VAL A 136 -0.55 -23.37 7.34
N MET A 137 0.02 -24.26 6.53
CA MET A 137 -0.39 -25.68 6.54
C MET A 137 0.06 -26.45 7.79
N SER A 138 1.14 -26.01 8.45
CA SER A 138 1.62 -26.63 9.71
C SER A 138 0.75 -26.25 10.90
N THR A 139 0.06 -25.11 10.84
CA THR A 139 -0.72 -24.55 11.95
C THR A 139 -2.23 -24.71 11.78
N THR A 140 -2.69 -25.15 10.59
CA THR A 140 -4.12 -25.15 10.24
C THR A 140 -4.54 -26.48 9.60
N GLU A 141 -5.64 -27.03 10.10
CA GLU A 141 -6.26 -28.21 9.50
C GLU A 141 -6.83 -27.91 8.10
N PRO A 142 -6.77 -28.85 7.13
CA PRO A 142 -7.17 -28.63 5.74
C PRO A 142 -8.60 -28.09 5.58
N ARG A 143 -9.56 -28.56 6.36
CA ARG A 143 -10.95 -28.06 6.31
C ARG A 143 -11.03 -26.60 6.77
N VAL A 144 -10.41 -26.30 7.90
CA VAL A 144 -10.38 -24.95 8.47
C VAL A 144 -9.69 -24.00 7.49
N LEU A 145 -8.56 -24.44 6.89
CA LEU A 145 -7.86 -23.65 5.89
C LEU A 145 -8.76 -23.26 4.71
N ILE A 146 -9.52 -24.22 4.17
CA ILE A 146 -10.37 -23.95 3.00
C ILE A 146 -11.62 -23.17 3.42
N ASP A 147 -12.37 -23.63 4.43
CA ASP A 147 -13.69 -23.10 4.76
C ASP A 147 -13.62 -21.77 5.51
N SER A 148 -12.66 -21.61 6.43
CA SER A 148 -12.58 -20.43 7.31
C SER A 148 -11.60 -19.36 6.83
N TYR A 149 -10.67 -19.71 5.93
CA TYR A 149 -9.67 -18.75 5.43
C TYR A 149 -9.73 -18.57 3.91
N LEU A 150 -9.46 -19.62 3.11
CA LEU A 150 -9.31 -19.43 1.66
C LEU A 150 -10.59 -18.98 0.98
N ILE A 151 -11.76 -19.49 1.33
CA ILE A 151 -13.04 -19.05 0.76
C ILE A 151 -13.33 -17.59 1.10
N PRO A 152 -13.37 -17.16 2.39
CA PRO A 152 -13.60 -15.76 2.73
C PRO A 152 -12.53 -14.83 2.15
N TYR A 153 -11.26 -15.22 2.17
CA TYR A 153 -10.15 -14.41 1.66
C TYR A 153 -10.20 -14.25 0.13
N THR A 154 -10.61 -15.29 -0.59
CA THR A 154 -10.82 -15.20 -2.04
C THR A 154 -11.95 -14.24 -2.37
N THR A 155 -13.07 -14.31 -1.66
CA THR A 155 -14.21 -13.39 -1.81
C THR A 155 -13.81 -11.95 -1.48
N ALA A 156 -13.11 -11.74 -0.37
CA ALA A 156 -12.61 -10.43 0.02
C ALA A 156 -11.63 -9.86 -1.02
N TYR A 157 -10.67 -10.68 -1.47
CA TYR A 157 -9.72 -10.28 -2.52
C TYR A 157 -10.44 -9.84 -3.80
N GLU A 158 -11.41 -10.62 -4.27
CA GLU A 158 -12.19 -10.30 -5.47
C GLU A 158 -12.88 -8.93 -5.34
N GLN A 159 -13.55 -8.68 -4.22
CA GLN A 159 -14.24 -7.42 -3.95
C GLN A 159 -13.27 -6.24 -3.85
N LEU A 160 -12.14 -6.41 -3.15
CA LEU A 160 -11.11 -5.38 -2.97
C LEU A 160 -10.41 -5.03 -4.30
N LYS A 161 -10.05 -6.05 -5.08
CA LYS A 161 -9.34 -5.87 -6.36
C LYS A 161 -10.21 -5.22 -7.42
N ASN A 162 -11.47 -5.63 -7.50
CA ASN A 162 -12.41 -5.19 -8.52
C ASN A 162 -13.27 -3.99 -8.09
N CYS A 163 -13.13 -3.51 -6.84
CA CYS A 163 -13.99 -2.46 -6.27
C CYS A 163 -15.48 -2.83 -6.38
N THR A 164 -15.82 -4.05 -5.99
CA THR A 164 -17.17 -4.62 -6.10
C THR A 164 -17.74 -5.06 -4.75
N PHE A 165 -17.35 -4.38 -3.68
CA PHE A 165 -17.96 -4.58 -2.38
C PHE A 165 -19.46 -4.32 -2.46
N SER A 166 -20.26 -5.20 -1.85
CA SER A 166 -21.71 -5.12 -1.86
C SER A 166 -22.26 -5.20 -0.44
N SER A 167 -23.08 -4.24 -0.09
CA SER A 167 -23.82 -4.20 1.16
C SER A 167 -25.05 -3.29 0.99
N THR A 168 -25.96 -3.33 1.96
CA THR A 168 -27.14 -2.45 1.97
C THR A 168 -26.83 -0.99 2.26
N LYS A 169 -25.65 -0.72 2.81
CA LYS A 169 -25.16 0.62 3.15
C LYS A 169 -23.70 0.76 2.74
N ASN A 170 -23.26 1.98 2.48
CA ASN A 170 -21.86 2.37 2.31
C ASN A 170 -21.12 1.73 1.11
N ALA A 171 -21.76 0.88 0.29
CA ALA A 171 -21.09 0.15 -0.79
C ALA A 171 -20.40 1.09 -1.79
N ASP A 172 -21.07 2.16 -2.21
CA ASP A 172 -20.54 3.11 -3.18
C ASP A 172 -19.30 3.85 -2.63
N GLU A 173 -19.36 4.32 -1.38
CA GLU A 173 -18.23 5.01 -0.75
C GLU A 173 -17.04 4.06 -0.51
N ILE A 174 -17.30 2.82 -0.07
CA ILE A 174 -16.25 1.81 0.09
C ILE A 174 -15.59 1.53 -1.26
N ASN A 175 -16.36 1.33 -2.33
CA ASN A 175 -15.82 1.06 -3.66
C ASN A 175 -15.04 2.24 -4.23
N ASP A 176 -15.45 3.50 -3.97
CA ASP A 176 -14.64 4.67 -4.33
C ASP A 176 -13.29 4.67 -3.59
N LEU A 177 -13.28 4.40 -2.29
CA LEU A 177 -12.04 4.30 -1.51
C LEU A 177 -11.14 3.16 -2.01
N LEU A 178 -11.71 2.00 -2.36
CA LEU A 178 -10.99 0.88 -2.95
C LEU A 178 -10.37 1.23 -4.31
N TYR A 179 -11.09 2.01 -5.12
CA TYR A 179 -10.54 2.54 -6.38
C TYR A 179 -9.28 3.38 -6.12
N TRP A 180 -9.28 4.24 -5.09
CA TRP A 180 -8.12 5.05 -4.74
C TRP A 180 -6.98 4.23 -4.13
N LEU A 181 -7.27 3.23 -3.32
CA LEU A 181 -6.28 2.26 -2.84
C LEU A 181 -5.59 1.53 -4.00
N ASN A 182 -6.35 1.04 -4.98
CA ASN A 182 -5.79 0.38 -6.17
C ASN A 182 -4.94 1.36 -7.03
N LYS A 183 -5.22 2.67 -7.00
CA LYS A 183 -4.43 3.73 -7.67
C LYS A 183 -3.06 3.96 -7.03
N THR A 184 -2.81 3.52 -5.80
CA THR A 184 -1.48 3.62 -5.17
C THR A 184 -0.44 2.78 -5.91
N ASN A 185 -0.88 1.84 -6.75
CA ASN A 185 -0.04 0.96 -7.57
C ASN A 185 0.95 0.11 -6.74
N ASN A 186 0.59 -0.18 -5.51
CA ASN A 186 1.19 -1.21 -4.65
C ASN A 186 0.08 -1.98 -3.95
N TYR A 187 0.36 -3.18 -3.49
CA TYR A 187 -0.63 -4.07 -2.87
C TYR A 187 -0.23 -4.50 -1.46
N ASP A 188 0.70 -3.78 -0.82
CA ASP A 188 1.15 -4.07 0.54
C ASP A 188 0.00 -3.93 1.56
N TRP A 189 -1.02 -3.13 1.24
CA TRP A 189 -2.24 -2.93 2.03
C TRP A 189 -3.25 -4.08 1.92
N MET A 190 -3.12 -4.95 0.92
CA MET A 190 -4.09 -6.00 0.63
C MET A 190 -4.23 -7.05 1.75
N PRO A 191 -3.16 -7.57 2.37
CA PRO A 191 -3.27 -8.56 3.44
C PRO A 191 -4.15 -8.11 4.61
N PRO A 192 -3.93 -6.94 5.26
CA PRO A 192 -4.82 -6.49 6.32
C PRO A 192 -6.24 -6.20 5.83
N ALA A 193 -6.41 -5.71 4.58
CA ALA A 193 -7.75 -5.48 4.03
C ALA A 193 -8.52 -6.79 3.81
N ILE A 194 -7.88 -7.83 3.27
CA ILE A 194 -8.50 -9.16 3.08
C ILE A 194 -8.96 -9.72 4.42
N LYS A 195 -8.07 -9.74 5.42
CA LYS A 195 -8.41 -10.26 6.75
C LYS A 195 -9.55 -9.47 7.37
N PHE A 196 -9.46 -8.14 7.36
CA PHE A 196 -10.48 -7.28 7.97
C PHE A 196 -11.85 -7.46 7.32
N LEU A 197 -11.90 -7.47 5.98
CA LEU A 197 -13.15 -7.64 5.26
C LEU A 197 -13.77 -9.03 5.50
N ALA A 198 -12.95 -10.08 5.56
CA ALA A 198 -13.42 -11.43 5.87
C ALA A 198 -13.95 -11.58 7.30
N ASP A 199 -13.30 -10.92 8.27
CA ASP A 199 -13.67 -11.01 9.69
C ASP A 199 -14.92 -10.14 10.03
N HIS A 200 -15.21 -9.07 9.25
CA HIS A 200 -16.27 -8.09 9.54
C HIS A 200 -17.29 -7.93 8.40
N ILE A 201 -17.47 -8.92 7.55
CA ILE A 201 -18.29 -8.84 6.32
C ILE A 201 -19.71 -8.32 6.56
N ASP A 202 -20.29 -8.55 7.72
CA ASP A 202 -21.64 -8.14 8.09
C ASP A 202 -21.71 -6.72 8.71
N ASP A 203 -20.57 -6.06 8.97
CA ASP A 203 -20.50 -4.72 9.56
C ASP A 203 -19.95 -3.69 8.57
N SER A 204 -20.80 -3.24 7.66
CA SER A 204 -20.43 -2.27 6.62
C SER A 204 -20.01 -0.89 7.18
N ASP A 205 -20.45 -0.50 8.36
CA ASP A 205 -20.07 0.76 8.98
C ASP A 205 -18.62 0.68 9.49
N TYR A 206 -18.23 -0.45 10.10
CA TYR A 206 -16.86 -0.66 10.55
C TYR A 206 -15.90 -0.90 9.37
N ILE A 207 -16.37 -1.58 8.32
CA ILE A 207 -15.61 -1.72 7.06
C ILE A 207 -15.35 -0.35 6.43
N LEU A 208 -16.36 0.52 6.35
CA LEU A 208 -16.17 1.87 5.82
C LEU A 208 -15.12 2.65 6.62
N TRP A 209 -15.22 2.62 7.96
CA TRP A 209 -14.24 3.25 8.84
C TRP A 209 -12.82 2.72 8.55
N PHE A 210 -12.66 1.41 8.49
CA PHE A 210 -11.35 0.78 8.26
C PHE A 210 -10.77 1.13 6.89
N ILE A 211 -11.55 1.00 5.83
CA ILE A 211 -11.09 1.28 4.45
C ILE A 211 -10.74 2.76 4.29
N ARG A 212 -11.47 3.68 4.93
CA ARG A 212 -11.15 5.12 4.96
C ARG A 212 -9.80 5.37 5.65
N LYS A 213 -9.56 4.75 6.81
CA LYS A 213 -8.27 4.86 7.51
C LYS A 213 -7.12 4.21 6.73
N LEU A 214 -7.39 3.08 6.09
CA LEU A 214 -6.42 2.36 5.27
C LEU A 214 -6.02 3.18 4.02
N GLU A 215 -6.98 3.82 3.36
CA GLU A 215 -6.71 4.71 2.21
C GLU A 215 -5.86 5.90 2.63
N ARG A 216 -6.17 6.54 3.76
CA ARG A 216 -5.35 7.61 4.33
C ARG A 216 -3.91 7.14 4.61
N LEU A 217 -3.74 5.99 5.26
CA LEU A 217 -2.41 5.42 5.54
C LEU A 217 -1.65 5.11 4.25
N ALA A 218 -2.29 4.48 3.27
CA ALA A 218 -1.68 4.17 1.98
C ALA A 218 -1.27 5.44 1.22
N SER A 219 -2.11 6.49 1.27
CA SER A 219 -1.81 7.81 0.70
C SER A 219 -0.61 8.47 1.38
N TYR A 220 -0.55 8.44 2.70
CA TYR A 220 0.61 8.92 3.46
C TYR A 220 1.90 8.21 3.02
N LEU A 221 1.89 6.88 3.02
CA LEU A 221 3.06 6.06 2.66
C LEU A 221 3.52 6.32 1.21
N LEU A 222 2.58 6.52 0.29
CA LEU A 222 2.87 6.86 -1.11
C LEU A 222 3.44 8.28 -1.23
N VAL A 223 2.74 9.28 -0.69
CA VAL A 223 3.08 10.70 -0.86
C VAL A 223 4.41 11.04 -0.19
N THR A 224 4.69 10.48 0.98
CA THR A 224 5.96 10.66 1.67
C THR A 224 7.08 9.73 1.19
N SER A 225 6.82 8.92 0.14
CA SER A 225 7.82 8.04 -0.49
C SER A 225 8.47 7.04 0.48
N GLN A 226 7.66 6.44 1.35
CA GLN A 226 8.18 5.43 2.27
C GLN A 226 8.64 4.18 1.50
N ASP A 227 9.77 3.60 1.91
CA ASP A 227 10.30 2.40 1.29
C ASP A 227 9.42 1.16 1.56
N VAL A 228 9.65 0.09 0.80
CA VAL A 228 8.88 -1.17 0.91
C VAL A 228 8.93 -1.74 2.33
N ASN A 229 10.08 -1.62 2.99
CA ASN A 229 10.27 -2.18 4.31
C ASN A 229 9.39 -1.48 5.35
N HIS A 230 9.39 -0.15 5.30
CA HIS A 230 8.56 0.65 6.19
C HIS A 230 7.06 0.40 5.93
N ARG A 231 6.64 0.33 4.66
CA ARG A 231 5.24 0.02 4.32
C ARG A 231 4.81 -1.35 4.84
N MET A 232 5.63 -2.38 4.61
CA MET A 232 5.33 -3.74 5.10
C MET A 232 5.25 -3.80 6.63
N ASP A 233 6.16 -3.12 7.34
CA ASP A 233 6.13 -3.07 8.80
C ASP A 233 4.88 -2.35 9.30
N ARG A 234 4.46 -1.26 8.65
CA ARG A 234 3.23 -0.53 8.99
C ARG A 234 1.97 -1.40 8.85
N TYR A 235 1.85 -2.17 7.77
CA TYR A 235 0.71 -3.09 7.56
C TYR A 235 0.78 -4.34 8.43
N LYS A 236 1.98 -4.81 8.75
CA LYS A 236 2.19 -5.90 9.72
C LYS A 236 1.56 -5.59 11.08
N TRP A 237 1.74 -4.37 11.59
CA TRP A 237 1.21 -3.99 12.90
C TRP A 237 -0.31 -4.01 12.95
N ILE A 238 -0.98 -3.69 11.85
CA ILE A 238 -2.43 -3.83 11.74
C ILE A 238 -2.84 -5.31 11.90
N LEU A 239 -2.13 -6.22 11.22
CA LEU A 239 -2.38 -7.67 11.34
C LEU A 239 -2.10 -8.20 12.75
N VAL A 240 -1.06 -7.71 13.41
CA VAL A 240 -0.73 -8.08 14.81
C VAL A 240 -1.84 -7.61 15.76
N GLU A 241 -2.32 -6.36 15.59
CA GLU A 241 -3.40 -5.84 16.43
C GLU A 241 -4.73 -6.57 16.17
N MET A 242 -5.06 -6.91 14.92
CA MET A 242 -6.25 -7.72 14.61
C MET A 242 -6.25 -9.06 15.35
N ASP A 243 -5.10 -9.72 15.46
CA ASP A 243 -5.00 -10.98 16.18
C ASP A 243 -5.06 -10.81 17.70
N SER A 244 -4.54 -9.71 18.22
CA SER A 244 -4.58 -9.42 19.67
C SER A 244 -5.92 -8.81 20.12
N ASN A 245 -6.67 -8.20 19.21
CA ASN A 245 -7.98 -7.61 19.44
C ASN A 245 -9.04 -8.14 18.46
N PRO A 246 -9.37 -9.44 18.49
CA PRO A 246 -10.31 -10.07 17.56
C PRO A 246 -11.75 -9.57 17.67
N HIS A 247 -12.08 -8.80 18.70
CA HIS A 247 -13.39 -8.19 18.94
C HIS A 247 -13.37 -6.67 18.71
N SER A 248 -12.43 -6.20 17.89
CA SER A 248 -12.40 -4.79 17.48
C SER A 248 -13.72 -4.40 16.79
N SER A 249 -14.15 -3.16 17.00
CA SER A 249 -15.40 -2.61 16.48
C SER A 249 -15.32 -1.09 16.41
N LEU A 250 -16.34 -0.41 15.90
CA LEU A 250 -16.39 1.05 15.94
C LEU A 250 -16.29 1.65 17.35
N ALA A 251 -16.78 0.92 18.38
CA ALA A 251 -16.66 1.35 19.78
C ALA A 251 -15.25 1.11 20.37
N ASN A 252 -14.50 0.16 19.82
CA ASN A 252 -13.13 -0.16 20.21
C ASN A 252 -12.30 -0.43 18.93
N PRO A 253 -11.98 0.60 18.15
CA PRO A 253 -11.37 0.44 16.84
C PRO A 253 -9.87 0.13 16.94
N LEU A 254 -9.32 -0.41 15.84
CA LEU A 254 -7.89 -0.65 15.69
C LEU A 254 -7.12 0.68 15.74
N LYS A 255 -6.10 0.75 16.59
CA LYS A 255 -5.26 1.95 16.78
C LYS A 255 -4.06 1.99 15.85
N SER A 256 -3.50 0.83 15.50
CA SER A 256 -2.31 0.74 14.65
C SER A 256 -2.50 1.27 13.22
N ILE A 257 -3.74 1.43 12.76
CA ILE A 257 -4.06 2.01 11.46
C ILE A 257 -4.03 3.55 11.47
N GLU A 258 -4.08 4.17 12.64
CA GLU A 258 -4.08 5.63 12.79
C GLU A 258 -2.68 6.21 12.46
N LEU A 259 -2.68 7.42 11.87
CA LEU A 259 -1.45 8.18 11.68
C LEU A 259 -1.05 8.83 13.00
N THR A 260 0.22 8.75 13.36
CA THR A 260 0.79 9.50 14.48
C THR A 260 0.80 11.01 14.17
N LYS A 261 0.95 11.86 15.20
CA LYS A 261 1.09 13.32 15.02
C LYS A 261 2.20 13.66 14.03
N TRP A 262 3.35 12.99 14.16
CA TRP A 262 4.48 13.17 13.26
C TRP A 262 4.19 12.72 11.82
N GLU A 263 3.53 11.57 11.62
CA GLU A 263 3.13 11.11 10.29
C GLU A 263 2.14 12.08 9.64
N LYS A 264 1.19 12.64 10.41
CA LYS A 264 0.26 13.68 9.95
C LYS A 264 1.00 14.95 9.52
N GLN A 265 1.95 15.44 10.34
CA GLN A 265 2.76 16.61 10.01
C GLN A 265 3.58 16.37 8.75
N LYS A 266 4.30 15.26 8.68
CA LYS A 266 5.11 14.88 7.50
C LYS A 266 4.26 14.77 6.23
N PHE A 267 3.04 14.27 6.37
CA PHE A 267 2.10 14.19 5.25
C PHE A 267 1.65 15.59 4.81
N ALA A 268 1.24 16.45 5.74
CA ALA A 268 0.87 17.82 5.47
C ALA A 268 2.03 18.62 4.83
N ASP A 269 3.25 18.50 5.34
CA ASP A 269 4.44 19.16 4.79
C ASP A 269 4.76 18.70 3.37
N ALA A 270 4.61 17.40 3.09
CA ALA A 270 4.81 16.87 1.74
C ALA A 270 3.77 17.39 0.74
N LEU A 271 2.51 17.57 1.18
CA LEU A 271 1.43 18.12 0.37
C LEU A 271 1.55 19.65 0.18
N ALA A 272 2.06 20.36 1.17
CA ALA A 272 2.35 21.79 1.10
C ALA A 272 3.62 22.11 0.29
N GLY A 273 4.49 21.13 0.06
CA GLY A 273 5.75 21.27 -0.66
C GLY A 273 5.61 21.33 -2.19
N GLU A 274 6.75 21.10 -2.86
CA GLU A 274 6.79 21.02 -4.32
C GLU A 274 6.29 19.66 -4.80
N ILE A 275 5.14 19.65 -5.47
CA ILE A 275 4.49 18.43 -5.97
C ILE A 275 5.02 18.03 -7.37
N TYR A 276 5.28 18.99 -8.23
CA TYR A 276 5.63 18.69 -9.63
C TYR A 276 6.92 17.89 -9.82
N PRO A 277 8.02 18.09 -9.04
CA PRO A 277 9.24 17.30 -9.14
C PRO A 277 9.09 15.85 -8.64
N MET A 278 8.03 15.53 -7.91
CA MET A 278 7.76 14.16 -7.47
C MET A 278 7.65 13.20 -8.66
N THR A 279 7.78 11.90 -8.41
CA THR A 279 7.55 10.89 -9.45
C THR A 279 6.17 11.05 -10.08
N ALA A 280 6.03 10.69 -11.35
CA ALA A 280 4.76 10.82 -12.07
C ALA A 280 3.59 10.13 -11.35
N GLN A 281 3.85 8.97 -10.73
CA GLN A 281 2.85 8.25 -9.93
C GLN A 281 2.36 9.09 -8.75
N ARG A 282 3.27 9.63 -7.94
CA ARG A 282 2.93 10.41 -6.73
C ARG A 282 2.18 11.69 -7.08
N ARG A 283 2.75 12.52 -7.97
CA ARG A 283 2.13 13.80 -8.35
C ARG A 283 0.76 13.61 -9.02
N ASN A 284 0.62 12.60 -9.89
CA ASN A 284 -0.66 12.31 -10.54
C ASN A 284 -1.70 11.83 -9.52
N TYR A 285 -1.29 10.97 -8.58
CA TYR A 285 -2.16 10.52 -7.50
C TYR A 285 -2.68 11.71 -6.67
N ILE A 286 -1.78 12.57 -6.19
CA ILE A 286 -2.12 13.73 -5.35
C ILE A 286 -3.13 14.64 -6.07
N ILE A 287 -2.87 15.00 -7.33
CA ILE A 287 -3.71 15.94 -8.08
C ILE A 287 -5.06 15.30 -8.43
N GLN A 288 -5.09 14.03 -8.85
CA GLN A 288 -6.34 13.33 -9.13
C GLN A 288 -7.17 13.16 -7.86
N ARG A 289 -6.54 12.82 -6.73
CA ARG A 289 -7.23 12.64 -5.45
C ARG A 289 -7.79 13.97 -4.94
N LEU A 290 -7.03 15.06 -5.04
CA LEU A 290 -7.52 16.40 -4.72
C LEU A 290 -8.72 16.78 -5.58
N ASP A 291 -8.63 16.56 -6.89
CA ASP A 291 -9.74 16.85 -7.81
C ASP A 291 -11.00 16.07 -7.43
N SER A 292 -10.85 14.79 -7.03
CA SER A 292 -11.97 13.97 -6.55
C SER A 292 -12.57 14.48 -5.23
N PHE A 293 -11.78 15.07 -4.36
CA PHE A 293 -12.26 15.62 -3.09
C PHE A 293 -13.12 16.87 -3.25
N VAL A 294 -12.90 17.62 -4.32
CA VAL A 294 -13.63 18.87 -4.62
C VAL A 294 -14.67 18.71 -5.72
N SER A 295 -14.82 17.51 -6.28
CA SER A 295 -15.81 17.20 -7.33
C SER A 295 -17.07 16.60 -6.74
N ASP A 296 -18.25 17.05 -7.22
CA ASP A 296 -19.56 16.50 -6.85
C ASP A 296 -19.97 15.28 -7.69
N GLY A 297 -19.08 14.73 -8.49
CA GLY A 297 -19.42 13.61 -9.38
C GLY A 297 -18.25 13.07 -10.18
N ALA A 298 -18.50 12.09 -11.00
CA ALA A 298 -17.54 11.22 -11.65
C ALA A 298 -16.67 11.92 -12.69
N ALA A 299 -15.59 12.55 -12.26
CA ALA A 299 -14.47 12.84 -13.16
C ALA A 299 -13.78 11.51 -13.51
N SER A 300 -13.57 11.27 -14.80
CA SER A 300 -12.82 10.10 -15.26
C SER A 300 -11.32 10.36 -15.21
N TYR A 301 -10.61 9.66 -14.33
CA TYR A 301 -9.15 9.79 -14.16
C TYR A 301 -8.40 8.76 -15.02
N ASN A 302 -8.58 8.83 -16.35
CA ASN A 302 -7.85 7.98 -17.28
C ASN A 302 -6.40 8.46 -17.46
N SER A 303 -5.44 7.66 -16.99
CA SER A 303 -4.00 7.98 -17.03
C SER A 303 -3.43 8.22 -18.44
N LYS A 304 -4.05 7.67 -19.48
CA LYS A 304 -3.57 7.82 -20.88
C LYS A 304 -3.73 9.25 -21.43
N VAL A 305 -4.70 9.98 -20.91
CA VAL A 305 -5.00 11.35 -21.36
C VAL A 305 -4.71 12.44 -20.33
N PHE A 306 -4.44 12.03 -19.10
CA PHE A 306 -4.18 12.93 -17.97
C PHE A 306 -2.78 13.56 -18.07
N THR A 307 -2.71 14.87 -17.90
CA THR A 307 -1.48 15.65 -17.77
C THR A 307 -1.66 16.75 -16.73
N ILE A 308 -0.55 17.31 -16.27
CA ILE A 308 -0.53 18.40 -15.30
C ILE A 308 0.03 19.64 -16.00
N GLU A 309 -0.67 20.74 -15.86
CA GLU A 309 -0.36 22.05 -16.40
C GLU A 309 0.04 23.01 -15.28
N HIS A 310 1.07 23.85 -15.55
CA HIS A 310 1.42 24.98 -14.71
C HIS A 310 0.61 26.21 -15.14
N VAL A 311 -0.21 26.76 -14.26
CA VAL A 311 -0.96 27.98 -14.56
C VAL A 311 0.01 29.15 -14.77
N LEU A 312 0.85 29.49 -13.77
CA LEU A 312 2.06 30.29 -13.98
C LEU A 312 3.07 29.43 -14.75
N PRO A 313 3.44 29.79 -16.00
CA PRO A 313 4.28 28.92 -16.81
C PRO A 313 5.70 28.80 -16.29
N GLN A 314 6.38 27.70 -16.63
CA GLN A 314 7.78 27.46 -16.21
C GLN A 314 8.78 28.47 -16.81
N HIS A 315 8.48 28.98 -17.99
CA HIS A 315 9.31 29.93 -18.74
C HIS A 315 8.47 31.06 -19.30
N PRO A 316 8.01 32.03 -18.48
CA PRO A 316 7.26 33.18 -18.98
C PRO A 316 8.15 34.01 -19.89
N ALA A 317 7.58 34.57 -20.98
CA ALA A 317 8.32 35.49 -21.84
C ALA A 317 8.65 36.79 -21.08
N LYS A 318 9.82 37.37 -21.35
CA LYS A 318 10.30 38.57 -20.64
C LYS A 318 9.34 39.77 -20.72
N ASP A 319 8.60 39.89 -21.81
CA ASP A 319 7.66 40.99 -22.05
C ASP A 319 6.21 40.57 -21.76
N SER A 320 5.97 39.41 -21.16
CA SER A 320 4.64 38.91 -20.88
C SER A 320 3.99 39.62 -19.69
N GLU A 321 2.66 39.56 -19.64
CA GLU A 321 1.88 39.99 -18.47
C GLU A 321 2.32 39.29 -17.17
N TRP A 322 2.82 38.06 -17.27
CA TRP A 322 3.35 37.30 -16.15
C TRP A 322 4.44 38.04 -15.40
N MET A 323 5.38 38.69 -16.09
CA MET A 323 6.48 39.43 -15.46
C MET A 323 6.00 40.67 -14.69
N LYS A 324 4.84 41.23 -15.06
CA LYS A 324 4.21 42.33 -14.33
C LYS A 324 3.47 41.85 -13.10
N LEU A 325 2.78 40.71 -13.18
CA LEU A 325 2.02 40.11 -12.09
C LEU A 325 2.92 39.42 -11.05
N TRP A 326 4.07 38.92 -11.49
CA TRP A 326 5.05 38.18 -10.70
C TRP A 326 6.45 38.83 -10.80
N PRO A 327 6.66 40.03 -10.24
CA PRO A 327 7.93 40.75 -10.41
C PRO A 327 9.08 40.12 -9.61
N ASP A 328 8.80 39.37 -8.53
CA ASP A 328 9.79 38.68 -7.71
C ASP A 328 10.07 37.29 -8.25
N GLU A 329 11.29 37.08 -8.75
CA GLU A 329 11.75 35.77 -9.28
C GLU A 329 11.81 34.69 -8.19
N GLN A 330 12.08 35.04 -6.92
CA GLN A 330 12.11 34.07 -5.83
C GLN A 330 10.70 33.57 -5.52
N GLU A 331 9.71 34.47 -5.54
CA GLU A 331 8.32 34.12 -5.34
C GLU A 331 7.77 33.29 -6.50
N GLN A 332 8.15 33.60 -7.77
CA GLN A 332 7.83 32.76 -8.91
C GLN A 332 8.35 31.33 -8.71
N LYS A 333 9.64 31.16 -8.35
CA LYS A 333 10.26 29.85 -8.10
C LYS A 333 9.58 29.11 -6.94
N TYR A 334 9.24 29.81 -5.88
CA TYR A 334 8.59 29.22 -4.71
C TYR A 334 7.22 28.61 -5.05
N TRP A 335 6.41 29.29 -5.85
CA TRP A 335 5.06 28.84 -6.17
C TRP A 335 4.99 27.91 -7.39
N LEU A 336 5.98 27.93 -8.27
CA LEU A 336 5.94 27.27 -9.56
C LEU A 336 5.50 25.81 -9.48
N ASN A 337 6.11 25.03 -8.62
CA ASN A 337 5.93 23.57 -8.52
C ASN A 337 4.97 23.12 -7.43
N ARG A 338 4.37 24.07 -6.68
CA ARG A 338 3.41 23.77 -5.63
C ARG A 338 2.03 23.50 -6.20
N ILE A 339 1.25 22.73 -5.46
CA ILE A 339 -0.06 22.25 -5.93
C ILE A 339 -1.01 23.37 -6.31
N ALA A 340 -0.92 24.53 -5.66
CA ALA A 340 -1.74 25.69 -5.96
C ALA A 340 -1.55 26.21 -7.38
N ASN A 341 -0.37 26.03 -7.99
CA ASN A 341 -0.09 26.44 -9.36
C ASN A 341 -0.33 25.34 -10.39
N LEU A 342 -0.81 24.17 -9.97
CA LEU A 342 -0.97 23.00 -10.83
C LEU A 342 -2.45 22.70 -11.05
N VAL A 343 -2.79 22.33 -12.29
CA VAL A 343 -4.14 21.88 -12.65
C VAL A 343 -4.09 20.65 -13.57
N PRO A 344 -5.06 19.72 -13.42
CA PRO A 344 -5.18 18.59 -14.32
C PRO A 344 -5.76 19.03 -15.68
N LEU A 345 -5.15 18.59 -16.76
CA LEU A 345 -5.66 18.76 -18.11
C LEU A 345 -5.59 17.46 -18.90
N THR A 346 -6.34 17.39 -19.99
CA THR A 346 -6.07 16.38 -21.01
C THR A 346 -4.81 16.75 -21.78
N ARG A 347 -4.07 15.75 -22.29
CA ARG A 347 -2.83 15.97 -23.07
C ARG A 347 -3.02 16.96 -24.20
N ARG A 348 -4.19 16.95 -24.85
CA ARG A 348 -4.53 17.85 -25.93
C ARG A 348 -4.62 19.30 -25.46
N HIS A 349 -5.38 19.59 -24.41
CA HIS A 349 -5.53 20.93 -23.86
C HIS A 349 -4.20 21.49 -23.36
N ASN A 350 -3.38 20.65 -22.73
CA ASN A 350 -2.08 21.07 -22.24
C ASN A 350 -1.13 21.50 -23.38
N SER A 351 -1.09 20.74 -24.47
CA SER A 351 -0.27 21.13 -25.65
C SER A 351 -0.72 22.41 -26.31
N GLU A 352 -1.98 22.83 -26.15
CA GLU A 352 -2.54 24.08 -26.67
C GLU A 352 -2.32 25.28 -25.73
N ALA A 353 -2.06 25.05 -24.43
CA ALA A 353 -1.98 26.07 -23.39
C ALA A 353 -0.63 26.81 -23.35
N GLN A 354 0.47 26.14 -23.68
CA GLN A 354 1.83 26.69 -23.77
C GLN A 354 2.16 27.78 -22.71
N ASN A 355 2.98 28.78 -23.05
CA ASN A 355 3.38 29.88 -22.17
C ASN A 355 2.56 31.16 -22.37
N PHE A 356 1.33 31.04 -22.89
CA PHE A 356 0.45 32.18 -23.12
C PHE A 356 0.10 32.93 -21.84
N ASP A 357 -0.31 34.19 -21.94
CA ASP A 357 -0.86 34.96 -20.84
C ASP A 357 -2.12 34.33 -20.28
N PHE A 358 -2.41 34.62 -19.02
CA PHE A 358 -3.47 33.93 -18.26
C PHE A 358 -4.85 33.97 -18.92
N PRO A 359 -5.34 35.10 -19.50
CA PRO A 359 -6.60 35.12 -20.22
C PRO A 359 -6.63 34.17 -21.42
N THR A 360 -5.53 34.08 -22.16
CA THR A 360 -5.40 33.16 -23.29
C THR A 360 -5.37 31.70 -22.83
N LYS A 361 -4.63 31.38 -21.75
CA LYS A 361 -4.63 30.04 -21.16
C LYS A 361 -6.03 29.62 -20.74
N LYS A 362 -6.80 30.48 -20.06
CA LYS A 362 -8.19 30.20 -19.69
C LYS A 362 -9.05 29.77 -20.89
N ILE A 363 -8.95 30.50 -21.99
CA ILE A 363 -9.67 30.15 -23.22
C ILE A 363 -9.22 28.79 -23.76
N LYS A 364 -7.92 28.48 -23.71
CA LYS A 364 -7.36 27.21 -24.19
C LYS A 364 -7.74 26.03 -23.28
N TYR A 365 -7.85 26.26 -21.99
CA TYR A 365 -8.32 25.23 -21.06
C TYR A 365 -9.78 24.82 -21.32
N PHE A 366 -10.61 25.75 -21.80
CA PHE A 366 -12.04 25.52 -21.99
C PHE A 366 -12.45 25.22 -23.43
N LYS A 367 -11.86 25.91 -24.41
CA LYS A 367 -12.28 25.83 -25.78
C LYS A 367 -11.39 24.93 -26.61
N SER A 368 -11.52 23.62 -26.42
CA SER A 368 -11.18 22.74 -27.53
C SER A 368 -12.43 22.50 -28.38
N LYS A 369 -12.22 22.12 -29.64
CA LYS A 369 -13.31 21.69 -30.55
C LYS A 369 -14.13 20.50 -29.99
N SER A 370 -13.69 19.89 -28.85
CA SER A 370 -14.23 18.69 -28.23
C SER A 370 -14.88 18.90 -26.84
N GLY A 371 -15.02 20.15 -26.34
CA GLY A 371 -15.70 20.43 -25.06
C GLY A 371 -14.82 21.06 -23.98
N THR A 372 -15.38 21.23 -22.78
CA THR A 372 -14.74 21.79 -21.58
C THR A 372 -13.96 20.72 -20.79
N SER A 373 -13.00 21.18 -19.96
CA SER A 373 -12.35 20.31 -18.98
C SER A 373 -13.37 19.75 -18.01
N SER A 374 -13.31 18.45 -17.74
CA SER A 374 -14.14 17.78 -16.72
C SER A 374 -13.53 17.84 -15.33
N TYR A 375 -12.32 18.41 -15.19
CA TYR A 375 -11.63 18.50 -13.91
C TYR A 375 -12.04 19.74 -13.14
N THR A 376 -12.51 19.53 -11.91
CA THR A 376 -13.00 20.61 -11.03
C THR A 376 -11.90 21.60 -10.67
N LEU A 377 -10.68 21.13 -10.41
CA LEU A 377 -9.53 22.01 -10.12
C LEU A 377 -9.23 22.97 -11.27
N THR A 378 -9.39 22.51 -12.51
CA THR A 378 -9.19 23.35 -13.71
C THR A 378 -10.34 24.33 -13.85
N THR A 379 -11.57 23.89 -13.64
CA THR A 379 -12.76 24.76 -13.71
C THR A 379 -12.70 25.88 -12.68
N GLN A 380 -12.22 25.61 -11.46
CA GLN A 380 -12.01 26.64 -10.43
C GLN A 380 -11.05 27.74 -10.89
N VAL A 381 -9.93 27.38 -11.54
CA VAL A 381 -8.95 28.35 -12.06
C VAL A 381 -9.54 29.24 -13.14
N ILE A 382 -10.46 28.73 -13.91
CA ILE A 382 -11.12 29.48 -15.00
C ILE A 382 -12.02 30.62 -14.47
N GLY A 383 -12.61 30.43 -13.29
CA GLY A 383 -13.38 31.47 -12.62
C GLY A 383 -12.54 32.61 -12.02
N ILE A 384 -11.20 32.52 -12.05
CA ILE A 384 -10.29 33.51 -11.48
C ILE A 384 -9.95 34.55 -12.55
N ASP A 385 -10.02 35.84 -12.20
CA ASP A 385 -9.76 36.95 -13.17
C ASP A 385 -8.28 37.19 -13.42
N SER A 386 -7.44 37.09 -12.36
CA SER A 386 -6.00 37.35 -12.44
C SER A 386 -5.26 36.30 -11.59
N TRP A 387 -4.07 35.87 -12.06
CA TRP A 387 -3.26 34.87 -11.38
C TRP A 387 -2.06 35.52 -10.71
N THR A 388 -2.26 36.01 -9.49
CA THR A 388 -1.25 36.72 -8.69
C THR A 388 -0.71 35.86 -7.55
N PRO A 389 0.42 36.23 -6.92
CA PRO A 389 0.95 35.56 -5.75
C PRO A 389 -0.08 35.38 -4.62
N GLU A 390 -0.88 36.41 -4.35
CA GLU A 390 -1.89 36.40 -3.29
C GLU A 390 -2.98 35.38 -3.60
N ILE A 391 -3.45 35.30 -4.82
CA ILE A 391 -4.45 34.30 -5.27
C ILE A 391 -3.90 32.90 -5.13
N VAL A 392 -2.65 32.67 -5.53
CA VAL A 392 -2.00 31.35 -5.42
C VAL A 392 -1.80 30.96 -3.95
N LYS A 393 -1.41 31.91 -3.10
CA LYS A 393 -1.27 31.70 -1.65
C LYS A 393 -2.59 31.34 -1.00
N GLU A 394 -3.66 32.03 -1.35
CA GLU A 394 -5.00 31.73 -0.83
C GLU A 394 -5.50 30.36 -1.33
N ARG A 395 -5.28 30.05 -2.61
CA ARG A 395 -5.60 28.73 -3.16
C ARG A 395 -4.84 27.62 -2.46
N GLN A 396 -3.55 27.82 -2.12
CA GLN A 396 -2.74 26.84 -1.39
C GLN A 396 -3.36 26.52 -0.04
N LYS A 397 -3.73 27.53 0.74
CA LYS A 397 -4.39 27.37 2.03
C LYS A 397 -5.71 26.59 1.92
N ASN A 398 -6.51 26.93 0.91
CA ASN A 398 -7.78 26.23 0.69
C ASN A 398 -7.57 24.76 0.33
N ILE A 399 -6.55 24.44 -0.49
CA ILE A 399 -6.18 23.05 -0.83
C ILE A 399 -5.66 22.30 0.40
N GLU A 400 -4.77 22.92 1.20
CA GLU A 400 -4.27 22.33 2.44
C GLU A 400 -5.41 22.02 3.42
N LYS A 401 -6.39 22.92 3.52
CA LYS A 401 -7.60 22.68 4.32
C LYS A 401 -8.40 21.49 3.79
N VAL A 402 -8.61 21.37 2.49
CA VAL A 402 -9.30 20.19 1.90
C VAL A 402 -8.58 18.90 2.27
N PHE A 403 -7.26 18.84 2.15
CA PHE A 403 -6.49 17.67 2.56
C PHE A 403 -6.61 17.39 4.06
N ALA A 404 -6.50 18.44 4.89
CA ALA A 404 -6.62 18.30 6.34
C ALA A 404 -7.99 17.76 6.74
N ASP A 405 -9.07 18.24 6.14
CA ASP A 405 -10.43 17.78 6.41
C ASP A 405 -10.66 16.35 5.91
N LYS A 406 -10.22 16.03 4.68
CA LYS A 406 -10.50 14.72 4.05
C LYS A 406 -9.63 13.59 4.57
N TRP A 407 -8.38 13.87 4.94
CA TRP A 407 -7.45 12.89 5.49
C TRP A 407 -7.21 13.04 7.00
N GLU A 408 -8.03 13.87 7.69
CA GLU A 408 -7.97 14.08 9.15
C GLU A 408 -6.55 14.43 9.62
N LEU A 409 -5.91 15.42 8.96
CA LEU A 409 -4.55 15.84 9.27
C LEU A 409 -4.48 16.98 10.29
N HIS A 410 -5.60 17.27 10.99
CA HIS A 410 -5.63 18.29 12.04
C HIS A 410 -4.67 17.90 13.17
N LEU A 411 -3.85 18.85 13.60
CA LEU A 411 -2.86 18.66 14.66
C LEU A 411 -3.38 19.12 16.03
N ASP A 412 -4.45 19.96 16.02
CA ASP A 412 -5.00 20.61 17.23
C ASP A 412 -5.77 19.65 18.15
N ASP A 413 -6.18 18.49 17.64
CA ASP A 413 -6.96 17.49 18.40
C ASP A 413 -6.10 16.62 19.34
N TYR A 414 -4.79 16.85 19.39
CA TYR A 414 -3.89 16.11 20.29
C TYR A 414 -3.57 16.91 21.54
N SER A 415 -4.24 16.57 22.65
CA SER A 415 -3.66 16.87 23.96
C SER A 415 -2.31 16.15 24.06
N ALA A 416 -1.25 16.90 24.29
CA ALA A 416 0.15 16.44 24.23
C ALA A 416 0.55 15.33 25.24
N ALA A 417 -0.41 14.66 25.88
CA ALA A 417 -0.17 13.89 27.08
C ALA A 417 -0.27 12.35 26.95
N GLU A 418 -0.89 11.76 25.93
CA GLU A 418 -1.22 10.31 26.07
C GLU A 418 -0.76 9.35 24.96
N ASN A 419 -0.36 9.77 23.76
CA ASN A 419 -0.16 8.80 22.68
C ASN A 419 1.20 8.80 21.94
N ASP A 420 2.15 9.67 22.27
CA ASP A 420 3.43 9.76 21.55
C ASP A 420 4.66 9.43 22.40
N THR A 421 4.48 8.79 23.54
CA THR A 421 5.60 8.35 24.38
C THR A 421 6.10 6.97 23.95
N TYR A 422 7.41 6.84 24.00
CA TYR A 422 8.15 5.60 23.83
C TYR A 422 8.70 5.17 25.17
N GLU A 423 8.70 3.88 25.40
CA GLU A 423 9.29 3.26 26.56
C GLU A 423 10.54 2.47 26.17
N LEU A 424 11.53 2.47 27.07
CA LEU A 424 12.73 1.70 26.95
C LEU A 424 12.99 1.01 28.27
N ALA A 425 13.13 -0.33 28.26
CA ALA A 425 13.44 -1.11 29.42
C ALA A 425 14.60 -2.09 29.12
N GLY A 426 15.51 -2.25 30.08
CA GLY A 426 16.61 -3.20 29.96
C GLY A 426 17.76 -2.88 30.92
N ARG A 427 18.50 -3.88 31.34
CA ARG A 427 19.67 -3.72 32.24
C ARG A 427 19.37 -2.97 33.54
N GLY A 428 18.16 -3.09 34.07
CA GLY A 428 17.71 -2.35 35.25
C GLY A 428 17.32 -0.88 34.99
N ALA A 429 17.36 -0.44 33.72
CA ALA A 429 16.84 0.84 33.29
C ALA A 429 15.37 0.74 32.91
N SER A 430 14.63 1.84 33.11
CA SER A 430 13.27 2.03 32.66
C SER A 430 13.06 3.51 32.37
N ALA A 431 12.79 3.85 31.12
CA ALA A 431 12.71 5.23 30.68
C ALA A 431 11.54 5.45 29.76
N THR A 432 11.00 6.67 29.80
CA THR A 432 9.94 7.15 28.90
C THR A 432 10.45 8.40 28.18
N GLY A 433 10.14 8.53 26.92
CA GLY A 433 10.51 9.70 26.11
C GLY A 433 9.58 9.90 24.93
N TYR A 434 9.72 11.05 24.27
CA TYR A 434 8.93 11.42 23.09
C TYR A 434 9.75 12.32 22.15
N PHE A 435 9.33 12.43 20.89
CA PHE A 435 9.93 13.39 19.96
C PHE A 435 9.32 14.77 20.13
N SER A 436 10.19 15.80 20.26
CA SER A 436 9.75 17.20 20.25
C SER A 436 9.30 17.63 18.84
N GLU A 437 8.69 18.81 18.76
CA GLU A 437 8.32 19.41 17.47
C GLU A 437 9.53 19.66 16.54
N SER A 438 10.72 19.79 17.12
CA SER A 438 12.00 19.96 16.40
C SER A 438 12.71 18.64 16.04
N ASP A 439 12.03 17.48 16.18
CA ASP A 439 12.57 16.13 15.95
C ASP A 439 13.71 15.73 16.93
N ALA A 440 13.89 16.47 18.01
CA ALA A 440 14.78 16.08 19.09
C ALA A 440 14.08 15.09 20.03
N PHE A 441 14.82 14.16 20.64
CA PHE A 441 14.24 13.15 21.52
C PHE A 441 14.33 13.57 22.98
N ILE A 442 13.20 13.77 23.63
CA ILE A 442 13.11 14.20 25.04
C ILE A 442 12.89 12.97 25.92
N VAL A 443 13.79 12.76 26.88
CA VAL A 443 13.64 11.77 27.95
C VAL A 443 12.98 12.44 29.15
N LEU A 444 11.89 11.84 29.63
CA LEU A 444 11.07 12.40 30.71
C LEU A 444 11.72 12.24 32.07
N LYS A 445 11.46 13.21 32.95
CA LYS A 445 11.72 13.12 34.38
C LYS A 445 11.15 11.82 34.96
N GLY A 446 11.90 11.17 35.85
CA GLY A 446 11.54 9.89 36.45
C GLY A 446 12.08 8.68 35.68
N SER A 447 12.63 8.87 34.48
CA SER A 447 13.31 7.82 33.74
C SER A 447 14.57 7.34 34.49
N LYS A 448 14.71 6.00 34.66
CA LYS A 448 15.85 5.38 35.34
C LYS A 448 16.87 4.88 34.34
N ILE A 449 18.15 5.15 34.60
CA ILE A 449 19.26 4.65 33.79
C ILE A 449 19.86 3.38 34.45
N SER A 450 20.54 2.56 33.63
CA SER A 450 21.34 1.43 34.12
C SER A 450 22.44 1.91 35.06
N GLN A 451 22.62 1.24 36.20
CA GLN A 451 23.68 1.61 37.15
C GLN A 451 25.09 1.35 36.60
N ASN A 452 25.23 0.29 35.80
CA ASN A 452 26.54 -0.14 35.29
C ASN A 452 26.66 0.09 33.77
N GLU A 453 27.85 0.54 33.36
CA GLU A 453 28.28 0.59 31.97
C GLU A 453 28.84 -0.77 31.52
N THR A 454 28.75 -1.07 30.23
CA THR A 454 29.44 -2.25 29.65
C THR A 454 30.88 -1.87 29.30
N GLU A 455 31.80 -2.84 29.28
CA GLU A 455 33.19 -2.62 28.85
C GLU A 455 33.33 -2.04 27.44
N GLY A 456 32.34 -2.30 26.55
CA GLY A 456 32.30 -1.83 25.16
C GLY A 456 31.46 -0.56 24.95
N ILE A 457 31.15 0.21 25.99
CA ILE A 457 30.45 1.48 25.84
C ILE A 457 31.31 2.50 25.05
N PRO A 458 30.77 3.21 24.05
CA PRO A 458 31.50 4.27 23.38
C PRO A 458 31.90 5.36 24.36
N LEU A 459 33.15 5.87 24.24
CA LEU A 459 33.73 6.86 25.17
C LEU A 459 32.85 8.11 25.29
N ASN A 460 32.36 8.64 24.18
CA ASN A 460 31.48 9.80 24.14
C ASN A 460 30.15 9.59 24.90
N ILE A 461 29.64 8.36 24.96
CA ILE A 461 28.44 8.03 25.73
C ILE A 461 28.75 7.95 27.23
N SER A 462 29.87 7.35 27.62
CA SER A 462 30.34 7.33 29.01
C SER A 462 30.60 8.73 29.55
N GLU A 463 31.22 9.59 28.74
CA GLU A 463 31.44 11.00 29.08
C GLU A 463 30.11 11.74 29.24
N LYS A 464 29.18 11.53 28.33
CA LYS A 464 27.84 12.14 28.40
C LYS A 464 27.07 11.71 29.64
N ARG A 465 27.14 10.46 30.04
CA ARG A 465 26.55 9.95 31.31
C ARG A 465 27.15 10.69 32.53
N LYS A 466 28.49 10.83 32.58
CA LYS A 466 29.18 11.55 33.65
C LYS A 466 28.78 13.02 33.68
N GLU A 467 28.71 13.68 32.53
CA GLU A 467 28.24 15.05 32.39
C GLU A 467 26.85 15.23 32.98
N LEU A 468 25.88 14.36 32.60
CA LEU A 468 24.51 14.44 33.06
C LEU A 468 24.36 14.19 34.56
N ILE A 469 25.17 13.31 35.13
CA ILE A 469 25.23 13.07 36.58
C ILE A 469 25.88 14.29 37.29
N THR A 470 26.97 14.79 36.79
CA THR A 470 27.70 15.91 37.42
C THR A 470 26.91 17.23 37.35
N SER A 471 26.16 17.44 36.24
CA SER A 471 25.29 18.60 36.08
C SER A 471 23.97 18.51 36.85
N GLY A 472 23.71 17.41 37.56
CA GLY A 472 22.49 17.21 38.33
C GLY A 472 21.22 16.98 37.47
N VAL A 473 21.36 16.62 36.21
CA VAL A 473 20.27 16.18 35.35
C VAL A 473 19.83 14.78 35.74
N ILE A 474 20.80 13.96 36.12
CA ILE A 474 20.58 12.60 36.66
C ILE A 474 21.08 12.57 38.12
N SER A 475 20.22 12.18 39.03
CA SER A 475 20.55 11.93 40.45
C SER A 475 19.99 10.56 40.83
N ASP A 476 20.76 9.78 41.58
CA ASP A 476 20.41 8.41 42.00
C ASP A 476 19.95 7.52 40.83
N PHE A 477 20.68 7.62 39.73
CA PHE A 477 20.36 6.93 38.45
C PHE A 477 18.99 7.24 37.88
N CYS A 478 18.39 8.39 38.21
CA CYS A 478 17.09 8.83 37.75
C CYS A 478 17.18 10.26 37.15
N PHE A 479 16.51 10.50 36.03
CA PHE A 479 16.33 11.85 35.49
C PHE A 479 15.46 12.67 36.42
N VAL A 480 15.98 13.77 36.95
CA VAL A 480 15.22 14.67 37.85
C VAL A 480 14.49 15.78 37.13
N LYS A 481 14.75 15.96 35.83
CA LYS A 481 14.04 16.83 34.89
C LYS A 481 14.06 16.23 33.50
N ASP A 482 13.16 16.70 32.63
CA ASP A 482 13.17 16.35 31.22
C ASP A 482 14.49 16.75 30.58
N TYR A 483 15.02 15.90 29.68
CA TYR A 483 16.27 16.16 29.01
C TYR A 483 16.20 15.84 27.52
N GLU A 484 16.65 16.81 26.71
CA GLU A 484 16.65 16.73 25.25
C GLU A 484 17.95 16.11 24.73
N PHE A 485 17.81 15.05 23.94
CA PHE A 485 18.91 14.41 23.22
C PHE A 485 18.84 14.71 21.72
N THR A 486 20.00 14.89 21.11
CA THR A 486 20.12 15.12 19.67
C THR A 486 19.76 13.89 18.82
N SER A 487 19.72 12.69 19.42
CA SER A 487 19.27 11.48 18.74
C SER A 487 18.70 10.46 19.71
N VAL A 488 17.72 9.70 19.24
CA VAL A 488 17.10 8.58 19.95
C VAL A 488 18.10 7.48 20.32
N SER A 489 19.16 7.29 19.50
CA SER A 489 20.23 6.30 19.77
C SER A 489 21.17 6.76 20.87
N THR A 490 21.48 8.04 20.95
CA THR A 490 22.25 8.61 22.07
C THR A 490 21.47 8.49 23.38
N ALA A 491 20.16 8.79 23.36
CA ALA A 491 19.29 8.61 24.52
C ALA A 491 19.30 7.15 25.01
N ALA A 492 19.08 6.18 24.12
CA ALA A 492 19.09 4.76 24.46
C ALA A 492 20.45 4.30 25.01
N ALA A 493 21.55 4.73 24.40
CA ALA A 493 22.89 4.35 24.82
C ALA A 493 23.23 4.90 26.22
N VAL A 494 22.86 6.16 26.49
CA VAL A 494 23.00 6.78 27.82
C VAL A 494 22.17 6.03 28.86
N ILE A 495 20.92 5.70 28.58
CA ILE A 495 20.02 5.02 29.51
C ILE A 495 20.50 3.58 29.78
N LEU A 496 20.82 2.81 28.74
CA LEU A 496 21.22 1.41 28.89
C LEU A 496 22.67 1.20 29.30
N GLY A 497 23.53 2.24 29.24
CA GLY A 497 24.97 2.12 29.57
C GLY A 497 25.74 1.21 28.63
N ARG A 498 25.34 1.16 27.32
CA ARG A 498 25.99 0.38 26.27
C ARG A 498 25.78 1.00 24.89
N SER A 499 26.51 0.53 23.90
CA SER A 499 26.17 0.83 22.52
C SER A 499 24.77 0.32 22.22
N SER A 500 23.91 1.15 21.66
CA SER A 500 22.50 0.82 21.42
C SER A 500 21.96 1.48 20.17
N ASN A 501 21.10 0.76 19.46
CA ASN A 501 20.32 1.30 18.37
C ASN A 501 18.96 1.78 18.91
N GLY A 502 18.86 3.07 19.23
CA GLY A 502 17.65 3.65 19.82
C GLY A 502 16.40 3.43 18.99
N ARG A 503 16.52 3.38 17.66
CA ARG A 503 15.38 3.10 16.79
C ARG A 503 14.79 1.69 17.00
N LYS A 504 15.54 0.75 17.58
CA LYS A 504 15.07 -0.62 17.90
C LYS A 504 14.74 -0.80 19.37
N GLU A 505 15.36 0.01 20.25
CA GLU A 505 15.23 -0.15 21.71
C GLU A 505 14.00 0.56 22.28
N TRP A 506 13.65 1.74 21.73
CA TRP A 506 12.47 2.47 22.15
C TRP A 506 11.22 1.92 21.48
N THR A 507 10.22 1.58 22.30
CA THR A 507 8.94 0.99 21.85
C THR A 507 7.76 1.78 22.39
N LYS A 508 6.71 1.91 21.59
CA LYS A 508 5.40 2.40 22.06
C LYS A 508 4.68 1.32 22.89
N ILE A 509 3.65 1.70 23.61
CA ILE A 509 2.76 0.76 24.37
C ILE A 509 2.19 -0.33 23.45
N ASP A 510 1.99 -0.05 22.17
CA ASP A 510 1.51 -1.03 21.17
C ASP A 510 2.64 -1.93 20.63
N GLY A 511 3.86 -1.84 21.17
CA GLY A 511 5.02 -2.65 20.80
C GLY A 511 5.78 -2.18 19.56
N ARG A 512 5.38 -1.10 18.89
CA ARG A 512 6.11 -0.54 17.74
C ARG A 512 7.38 0.16 18.20
N THR A 513 8.50 -0.15 17.56
CA THR A 513 9.76 0.56 17.79
C THR A 513 9.77 1.92 17.07
N VAL A 514 10.69 2.83 17.45
CA VAL A 514 10.92 4.10 16.74
C VAL A 514 11.16 3.88 15.24
N ALA A 515 11.93 2.84 14.86
CA ALA A 515 12.13 2.50 13.45
C ALA A 515 10.84 2.18 12.69
N GLN A 516 9.80 1.77 13.40
CA GLN A 516 8.51 1.34 12.85
C GLN A 516 7.45 2.46 12.89
N THR A 517 7.70 3.53 13.60
CA THR A 517 6.82 4.71 13.69
C THR A 517 7.20 5.82 12.71
N GLY A 518 8.31 5.66 11.99
CA GLY A 518 8.70 6.59 10.94
C GLY A 518 9.63 7.74 11.39
N HIS A 519 10.04 7.76 12.67
CA HIS A 519 11.10 8.66 13.17
C HIS A 519 12.51 8.15 12.90
#